data_80a6dbb937bc9f53bc7bcd4893dfec72
#
_entry.id   80a6dbb937bc9f53bc7bcd4893dfec72
#
_cell.length_a   1.000
_cell.length_b   1.000
_cell.length_c   1.000
_cell.angle_alpha   90.00
_cell.angle_beta   90.00
_cell.angle_gamma   90.00
#
_symmetry.space_group_name_H-M   'P 1'
#
loop_
_entity.id
_entity.type
_entity.pdbx_description
1 polymer ?
#
loop_
_entity_poly.entity_id
_entity_poly.type
_entity_poly.pdbx_seq_one_letter_code
_entity_poly.pdbx_strand_id
1 'polypeptide(L)'
;MDQDSKLGYREGVVSVILNLLLFILKYYAGIVSASVALIADAWHTLSDSLTSVVVILGIKLSSKKPDKEHPFGHGRWEQISALIIAILLALVGVEFIKDAIGKLRGHEAATFGWLAYAATIASVIFKEGLARYAFYIARKTGNSAVKADGWHHRSDALSSLVVLAGLFLSPYFWWIDSALGMVISLMLFYAAYGIIREAVNKILGETPSEEVVREVESIVKSEMGD
;
A
#
# COMPACT_ATOMS: atom_id res chain seq x y z
N MET A 1 15.38 15.04 -15.64
CA MET A 1 15.35 14.64 -14.21
C MET A 1 16.71 14.96 -13.63
N ASP A 2 16.72 15.75 -12.57
CA ASP A 2 17.93 15.99 -11.80
C ASP A 2 18.41 14.73 -11.04
N GLN A 3 19.55 14.80 -10.40
CA GLN A 3 20.15 13.64 -9.74
C GLN A 3 19.30 13.15 -8.55
N ASP A 4 18.64 14.07 -7.84
CA ASP A 4 17.82 13.77 -6.66
C ASP A 4 16.50 13.10 -7.05
N SER A 5 15.85 13.55 -8.12
CA SER A 5 14.66 12.91 -8.68
C SER A 5 14.96 11.48 -9.16
N LYS A 6 16.15 11.23 -9.74
CA LYS A 6 16.58 9.88 -10.13
C LYS A 6 16.76 8.95 -8.93
N LEU A 7 17.27 9.46 -7.82
CA LEU A 7 17.45 8.67 -6.60
C LEU A 7 16.12 8.27 -5.98
N GLY A 8 15.17 9.20 -5.87
CA GLY A 8 13.82 8.89 -5.40
C GLY A 8 13.08 7.90 -6.31
N TYR A 9 13.18 8.07 -7.64
CA TYR A 9 12.59 7.13 -8.59
C TYR A 9 13.16 5.70 -8.44
N ARG A 10 14.48 5.57 -8.27
CA ARG A 10 15.14 4.27 -8.06
C ARG A 10 14.70 3.61 -6.77
N GLU A 11 14.53 4.37 -5.71
CA GLU A 11 14.02 3.91 -4.42
C GLU A 11 12.62 3.31 -4.59
N GLY A 12 11.68 4.05 -5.20
CA GLY A 12 10.32 3.57 -5.46
C GLY A 12 10.28 2.30 -6.32
N VAL A 13 11.12 2.19 -7.38
CA VAL A 13 11.18 0.98 -8.21
C VAL A 13 11.70 -0.22 -7.41
N VAL A 14 12.72 -0.04 -6.58
CA VAL A 14 13.26 -1.11 -5.72
C VAL A 14 12.20 -1.56 -4.71
N SER A 15 11.47 -0.60 -4.11
CA SER A 15 10.36 -0.87 -3.19
C SER A 15 9.27 -1.74 -3.84
N VAL A 16 8.79 -1.35 -5.02
CA VAL A 16 7.75 -2.10 -5.76
C VAL A 16 8.21 -3.53 -6.08
N ILE A 17 9.42 -3.70 -6.59
CA ILE A 17 9.95 -5.03 -6.94
C ILE A 17 10.05 -5.92 -5.69
N LEU A 18 10.63 -5.41 -4.60
CA LEU A 18 10.77 -6.17 -3.36
C LEU A 18 9.41 -6.49 -2.73
N ASN A 19 8.47 -5.57 -2.73
CA ASN A 19 7.12 -5.81 -2.24
C ASN A 19 6.40 -6.90 -3.06
N LEU A 20 6.57 -6.91 -4.39
CA LEU A 20 5.99 -7.96 -5.23
C LEU A 20 6.60 -9.34 -4.94
N LEU A 21 7.92 -9.41 -4.76
CA LEU A 21 8.59 -10.65 -4.38
C LEU A 21 8.16 -11.14 -3.00
N LEU A 22 8.03 -10.24 -2.03
CA LEU A 22 7.54 -10.56 -0.69
C LEU A 22 6.08 -11.00 -0.71
N PHE A 23 5.24 -10.37 -1.52
CA PHE A 23 3.86 -10.83 -1.73
C PHE A 23 3.81 -12.28 -2.19
N ILE A 24 4.53 -12.63 -3.26
CA ILE A 24 4.56 -13.98 -3.81
C ILE A 24 5.02 -14.99 -2.75
N LEU A 25 6.10 -14.66 -2.03
CA LEU A 25 6.66 -15.53 -1.00
C LEU A 25 5.68 -15.75 0.17
N LYS A 26 5.11 -14.67 0.71
CA LYS A 26 4.13 -14.73 1.81
C LYS A 26 2.84 -15.43 1.39
N TYR A 27 2.34 -15.13 0.19
CA TYR A 27 1.11 -15.73 -0.32
C TYR A 27 1.25 -17.23 -0.47
N TYR A 28 2.35 -17.69 -1.06
CA TYR A 28 2.65 -19.12 -1.16
C TYR A 28 2.81 -19.78 0.22
N ALA A 29 3.56 -19.16 1.13
CA ALA A 29 3.72 -19.64 2.49
C ALA A 29 2.36 -19.70 3.24
N GLY A 30 1.49 -18.71 3.03
CA GLY A 30 0.16 -18.65 3.61
C GLY A 30 -0.75 -19.79 3.14
N ILE A 31 -0.76 -20.09 1.84
CA ILE A 31 -1.52 -21.21 1.28
C ILE A 31 -1.03 -22.54 1.86
N VAL A 32 0.28 -22.79 1.84
CA VAL A 32 0.87 -24.04 2.34
C VAL A 32 0.61 -24.24 3.83
N SER A 33 0.57 -23.16 4.61
CA SER A 33 0.30 -23.17 6.05
C SER A 33 -1.19 -23.13 6.40
N ALA A 34 -2.07 -22.95 5.41
CA ALA A 34 -3.48 -22.65 5.63
C ALA A 34 -3.68 -21.48 6.62
N SER A 35 -2.86 -20.42 6.52
CA SER A 35 -2.85 -19.27 7.43
C SER A 35 -3.59 -18.10 6.82
N VAL A 36 -4.69 -17.66 7.44
CA VAL A 36 -5.42 -16.45 7.03
C VAL A 36 -4.57 -15.21 7.28
N ALA A 37 -3.86 -15.17 8.40
CA ALA A 37 -3.00 -14.04 8.74
C ALA A 37 -1.88 -13.81 7.71
N LEU A 38 -1.19 -14.88 7.27
CA LEU A 38 -0.13 -14.78 6.26
C LEU A 38 -0.67 -14.39 4.88
N ILE A 39 -1.82 -14.93 4.48
CA ILE A 39 -2.43 -14.56 3.20
C ILE A 39 -2.88 -13.10 3.24
N ALA A 40 -3.52 -12.66 4.34
CA ALA A 40 -3.94 -11.27 4.51
C ALA A 40 -2.74 -10.31 4.54
N ASP A 41 -1.65 -10.68 5.23
CA ASP A 41 -0.39 -9.91 5.26
C ASP A 41 0.30 -9.86 3.88
N ALA A 42 0.19 -10.93 3.07
CA ALA A 42 0.64 -10.88 1.67
C ALA A 42 -0.17 -9.86 0.87
N TRP A 43 -1.49 -9.88 0.95
CA TRP A 43 -2.35 -8.93 0.25
C TRP A 43 -2.15 -7.50 0.73
N HIS A 44 -1.86 -7.29 2.02
CA HIS A 44 -1.47 -5.98 2.53
C HIS A 44 -0.17 -5.49 1.86
N THR A 45 0.86 -6.35 1.77
CA THR A 45 2.11 -6.04 1.08
C THR A 45 1.90 -5.76 -0.43
N LEU A 46 0.96 -6.44 -1.08
CA LEU A 46 0.59 -6.16 -2.46
C LEU A 46 -0.12 -4.80 -2.59
N SER A 47 -1.00 -4.45 -1.65
CA SER A 47 -1.73 -3.17 -1.68
C SER A 47 -0.79 -1.97 -1.69
N ASP A 48 0.34 -2.06 -0.98
CA ASP A 48 1.37 -1.01 -0.96
C ASP A 48 1.97 -0.79 -2.37
N SER A 49 2.14 -1.87 -3.14
CA SER A 49 2.64 -1.78 -4.53
C SER A 49 1.56 -1.40 -5.53
N LEU A 50 0.31 -1.81 -5.29
CA LEU A 50 -0.80 -1.50 -6.20
C LEU A 50 -1.06 -0.01 -6.30
N THR A 51 -0.94 0.75 -5.23
CA THR A 51 -1.05 2.21 -5.26
C THR A 51 -0.03 2.82 -6.21
N SER A 52 1.22 2.37 -6.18
CA SER A 52 2.27 2.83 -7.10
C SER A 52 1.99 2.42 -8.56
N VAL A 53 1.50 1.20 -8.79
CA VAL A 53 1.13 0.72 -10.14
C VAL A 53 -0.06 1.52 -10.69
N VAL A 54 -1.06 1.82 -9.85
CA VAL A 54 -2.21 2.65 -10.25
C VAL A 54 -1.78 4.05 -10.65
N VAL A 55 -0.89 4.66 -9.87
CA VAL A 55 -0.35 5.98 -10.20
C VAL A 55 0.34 5.93 -11.57
N ILE A 56 1.19 4.95 -11.83
CA ILE A 56 1.89 4.79 -13.12
C ILE A 56 0.91 4.58 -14.28
N LEU A 57 -0.06 3.67 -14.12
CA LEU A 57 -1.09 3.40 -15.15
C LEU A 57 -2.03 4.58 -15.31
N GLY A 58 -2.43 5.19 -14.20
CA GLY A 58 -3.29 6.36 -14.17
C GLY A 58 -2.65 7.54 -14.90
N ILE A 59 -1.37 7.84 -14.64
CA ILE A 59 -0.62 8.88 -15.37
C ILE A 59 -0.57 8.58 -16.86
N LYS A 60 -0.32 7.33 -17.25
CA LYS A 60 -0.27 6.94 -18.67
C LYS A 60 -1.60 7.09 -19.36
N LEU A 61 -2.71 6.73 -18.71
CA LEU A 61 -4.06 6.85 -19.24
C LEU A 61 -4.54 8.32 -19.22
N SER A 62 -4.24 9.05 -18.15
CA SER A 62 -4.62 10.46 -17.99
C SER A 62 -3.88 11.41 -18.94
N SER A 63 -2.68 11.02 -19.41
CA SER A 63 -1.90 11.81 -20.38
C SER A 63 -2.47 11.74 -21.81
N LYS A 64 -3.50 10.94 -22.06
CA LYS A 64 -4.17 10.88 -23.36
C LYS A 64 -4.89 12.20 -23.63
N LYS A 65 -4.64 12.77 -24.81
CA LYS A 65 -5.23 14.05 -25.24
C LYS A 65 -6.76 13.99 -25.27
N PRO A 66 -7.45 15.13 -25.13
CA PRO A 66 -8.88 15.24 -25.38
C PRO A 66 -9.28 14.63 -26.71
N ASP A 67 -10.40 13.93 -26.75
CA ASP A 67 -11.02 13.37 -27.94
C ASP A 67 -12.51 13.80 -28.03
N LYS A 68 -13.24 13.30 -29.04
CA LYS A 68 -14.65 13.67 -29.24
C LYS A 68 -15.57 13.19 -28.11
N GLU A 69 -15.22 12.08 -27.47
CA GLU A 69 -16.01 11.49 -26.38
C GLU A 69 -15.65 12.13 -25.02
N HIS A 70 -14.39 12.58 -24.88
CA HIS A 70 -13.87 13.20 -23.65
C HIS A 70 -13.23 14.56 -23.95
N PRO A 71 -14.05 15.62 -24.19
CA PRO A 71 -13.56 16.96 -24.58
C PRO A 71 -12.67 17.61 -23.52
N PHE A 72 -12.85 17.28 -22.24
CA PHE A 72 -12.03 17.77 -21.11
C PHE A 72 -10.78 16.93 -20.85
N GLY A 73 -10.51 15.92 -21.71
CA GLY A 73 -9.36 15.01 -21.56
C GLY A 73 -9.64 13.84 -20.63
N HIS A 74 -8.59 13.05 -20.39
CA HIS A 74 -8.67 11.78 -19.67
C HIS A 74 -8.07 11.86 -18.25
N GLY A 75 -7.84 13.06 -17.72
CA GLY A 75 -7.13 13.28 -16.44
C GLY A 75 -7.72 12.53 -15.24
N ARG A 76 -9.03 12.23 -15.26
CA ARG A 76 -9.71 11.53 -14.15
C ARG A 76 -9.54 10.00 -14.16
N TRP A 77 -8.88 9.43 -15.16
CA TRP A 77 -8.61 7.98 -15.20
C TRP A 77 -7.75 7.49 -14.04
N GLU A 78 -6.86 8.33 -13.52
CA GLU A 78 -6.07 8.01 -12.33
C GLU A 78 -6.97 7.71 -11.12
N GLN A 79 -7.93 8.59 -10.84
CA GLN A 79 -8.86 8.45 -9.73
C GLN A 79 -9.82 7.27 -9.91
N ILE A 80 -10.30 7.03 -11.14
CA ILE A 80 -11.15 5.89 -11.46
C ILE A 80 -10.40 4.58 -11.25
N SER A 81 -9.14 4.49 -11.69
CA SER A 81 -8.29 3.31 -11.47
C SER A 81 -8.04 3.07 -9.99
N ALA A 82 -7.78 4.13 -9.21
CA ALA A 82 -7.63 4.03 -7.76
C ALA A 82 -8.90 3.49 -7.08
N LEU A 83 -10.09 3.97 -7.49
CA LEU A 83 -11.36 3.47 -6.96
C LEU A 83 -11.57 1.98 -7.24
N ILE A 84 -11.28 1.52 -8.46
CA ILE A 84 -11.41 0.10 -8.83
C ILE A 84 -10.54 -0.76 -7.91
N ILE A 85 -9.28 -0.38 -7.70
CA ILE A 85 -8.38 -1.15 -6.84
C ILE A 85 -8.81 -1.11 -5.39
N ALA A 86 -9.24 0.03 -4.88
CA ALA A 86 -9.73 0.12 -3.50
C ALA A 86 -10.96 -0.77 -3.27
N ILE A 87 -11.87 -0.86 -4.24
CA ILE A 87 -13.02 -1.78 -4.18
C ILE A 87 -12.54 -3.24 -4.16
N LEU A 88 -11.59 -3.62 -5.02
CA LEU A 88 -11.03 -4.97 -5.04
C LEU A 88 -10.35 -5.33 -3.71
N LEU A 89 -9.58 -4.41 -3.12
CA LEU A 89 -8.97 -4.60 -1.80
C LEU A 89 -10.01 -4.78 -0.70
N ALA A 90 -11.09 -3.99 -0.74
CA ALA A 90 -12.19 -4.15 0.21
C ALA A 90 -12.87 -5.52 0.08
N LEU A 91 -13.11 -6.01 -1.15
CA LEU A 91 -13.68 -7.33 -1.39
C LEU A 91 -12.76 -8.45 -0.84
N VAL A 92 -11.45 -8.35 -1.08
CA VAL A 92 -10.46 -9.28 -0.51
C VAL A 92 -10.49 -9.25 1.02
N GLY A 93 -10.57 -8.06 1.63
CA GLY A 93 -10.72 -7.92 3.08
C GLY A 93 -11.98 -8.59 3.64
N VAL A 94 -13.11 -8.51 2.91
CA VAL A 94 -14.36 -9.23 3.30
C VAL A 94 -14.13 -10.75 3.30
N GLU A 95 -13.50 -11.29 2.26
CA GLU A 95 -13.25 -12.73 2.17
C GLU A 95 -12.36 -13.21 3.34
N PHE A 96 -11.29 -12.48 3.68
CA PHE A 96 -10.43 -12.85 4.81
C PHE A 96 -11.13 -12.77 6.16
N ILE A 97 -12.06 -11.83 6.36
CA ILE A 97 -12.88 -11.81 7.58
C ILE A 97 -13.78 -13.04 7.63
N LYS A 98 -14.42 -13.42 6.52
CA LYS A 98 -15.26 -14.62 6.46
C LYS A 98 -14.45 -15.88 6.76
N ASP A 99 -13.26 -16.01 6.16
CA ASP A 99 -12.37 -17.15 6.38
C ASP A 99 -11.90 -17.23 7.84
N ALA A 100 -11.50 -16.09 8.42
CA ALA A 100 -11.10 -16.02 9.82
C ALA A 100 -12.25 -16.42 10.76
N ILE A 101 -13.47 -15.93 10.51
CA ILE A 101 -14.65 -16.31 11.30
C ILE A 101 -14.98 -17.79 11.10
N GLY A 102 -14.88 -18.31 9.87
CA GLY A 102 -15.08 -19.72 9.55
C GLY A 102 -14.15 -20.62 10.36
N LYS A 103 -12.86 -20.32 10.35
CA LYS A 103 -11.83 -21.05 11.12
C LYS A 103 -12.04 -20.96 12.63
N LEU A 104 -12.42 -19.78 13.15
CA LEU A 104 -12.75 -19.63 14.56
C LEU A 104 -13.95 -20.52 14.96
N ARG A 105 -14.98 -20.60 14.13
CA ARG A 105 -16.15 -21.46 14.40
C ARG A 105 -15.82 -22.95 14.26
N GLY A 106 -14.97 -23.31 13.29
CA GLY A 106 -14.52 -24.68 13.04
C GLY A 106 -13.42 -25.15 14.01
N HIS A 107 -12.88 -24.28 14.87
CA HIS A 107 -11.71 -24.56 15.70
C HIS A 107 -10.50 -25.03 14.87
N GLU A 108 -10.37 -24.50 13.65
CA GLU A 108 -9.31 -24.87 12.72
C GLU A 108 -8.04 -24.08 13.04
N ALA A 109 -6.95 -24.78 13.36
CA ALA A 109 -5.64 -24.17 13.56
C ALA A 109 -4.84 -24.16 12.26
N ALA A 110 -4.10 -23.07 12.01
CA ALA A 110 -3.11 -23.04 10.96
C ALA A 110 -1.91 -23.91 11.32
N THR A 111 -1.30 -24.56 10.32
CA THR A 111 -0.12 -25.40 10.50
C THR A 111 1.10 -24.75 9.89
N PHE A 112 2.00 -24.23 10.72
CA PHE A 112 3.17 -23.48 10.26
C PHE A 112 4.37 -24.38 10.06
N GLY A 113 4.78 -24.55 8.80
CA GLY A 113 6.07 -25.12 8.44
C GLY A 113 7.18 -24.06 8.44
N TRP A 114 8.42 -24.49 8.26
CA TRP A 114 9.60 -23.61 8.20
C TRP A 114 9.45 -22.47 7.18
N LEU A 115 8.69 -22.69 6.10
CA LEU A 115 8.47 -21.71 5.04
C LEU A 115 7.72 -20.47 5.53
N ALA A 116 6.71 -20.65 6.42
CA ALA A 116 5.98 -19.54 7.01
C ALA A 116 6.90 -18.63 7.83
N TYR A 117 7.74 -19.23 8.68
CA TYR A 117 8.73 -18.48 9.46
C TYR A 117 9.75 -17.79 8.55
N ALA A 118 10.30 -18.49 7.55
CA ALA A 118 11.26 -17.94 6.62
C ALA A 118 10.69 -16.74 5.83
N ALA A 119 9.46 -16.87 5.31
CA ALA A 119 8.79 -15.80 4.57
C ALA A 119 8.54 -14.56 5.43
N THR A 120 8.08 -14.75 6.66
CA THR A 120 7.79 -13.65 7.57
C THR A 120 9.08 -12.97 8.07
N ILE A 121 10.12 -13.74 8.40
CA ILE A 121 11.44 -13.20 8.77
C ILE A 121 12.03 -12.42 7.59
N ALA A 122 11.99 -12.97 6.38
CA ALA A 122 12.43 -12.26 5.18
C ALA A 122 11.67 -10.94 5.00
N SER A 123 10.35 -10.94 5.22
CA SER A 123 9.54 -9.73 5.16
C SER A 123 10.03 -8.66 6.15
N VAL A 124 10.25 -9.01 7.41
CA VAL A 124 10.75 -8.07 8.43
C VAL A 124 12.11 -7.49 8.00
N ILE A 125 13.04 -8.34 7.57
CA ILE A 125 14.38 -7.93 7.17
C ILE A 125 14.34 -7.00 5.95
N PHE A 126 13.61 -7.38 4.90
CA PHE A 126 13.55 -6.58 3.68
C PHE A 126 12.78 -5.27 3.87
N LYS A 127 11.67 -5.27 4.61
CA LYS A 127 10.91 -4.04 4.92
C LYS A 127 11.74 -3.07 5.78
N GLU A 128 12.46 -3.53 6.81
CA GLU A 128 13.37 -2.67 7.57
C GLU A 128 14.57 -2.20 6.69
N GLY A 129 15.07 -3.05 5.80
CA GLY A 129 16.08 -2.68 4.81
C GLY A 129 15.61 -1.56 3.88
N LEU A 130 14.38 -1.66 3.35
CA LEU A 130 13.74 -0.62 2.54
C LEU A 130 13.57 0.67 3.34
N ALA A 131 13.09 0.59 4.59
CA ALA A 131 12.95 1.76 5.45
C ALA A 131 14.29 2.51 5.63
N ARG A 132 15.36 1.78 5.92
CA ARG A 132 16.70 2.38 6.03
C ARG A 132 17.20 2.99 4.74
N TYR A 133 16.94 2.32 3.62
CA TYR A 133 17.30 2.81 2.29
C TYR A 133 16.54 4.10 1.96
N ALA A 134 15.22 4.12 2.16
CA ALA A 134 14.40 5.32 1.97
C ALA A 134 14.85 6.47 2.87
N PHE A 135 15.12 6.24 4.15
CA PHE A 135 15.67 7.28 5.04
C PHE A 135 17.05 7.80 4.62
N TYR A 136 17.90 6.93 4.07
CA TYR A 136 19.20 7.34 3.53
C TYR A 136 19.01 8.27 2.32
N ILE A 137 18.16 7.90 1.37
CA ILE A 137 17.85 8.72 0.18
C ILE A 137 17.18 10.05 0.60
N ALA A 138 16.20 10.00 1.49
CA ALA A 138 15.52 11.19 2.00
C ALA A 138 16.46 12.20 2.64
N ARG A 139 17.44 11.73 3.42
CA ARG A 139 18.46 12.60 4.01
C ARG A 139 19.39 13.23 2.97
N LYS A 140 19.68 12.51 1.89
CA LYS A 140 20.57 12.98 0.82
C LYS A 140 19.87 13.99 -0.10
N THR A 141 18.58 13.81 -0.37
CA THR A 141 17.81 14.61 -1.33
C THR A 141 16.92 15.68 -0.67
N GLY A 142 16.75 15.64 0.66
CA GLY A 142 15.78 16.48 1.35
C GLY A 142 14.31 16.15 1.05
N ASN A 143 14.04 15.04 0.33
CA ASN A 143 12.70 14.71 -0.16
C ASN A 143 11.82 14.14 0.98
N SER A 144 10.76 14.91 1.33
CA SER A 144 9.82 14.54 2.40
C SER A 144 8.92 13.34 2.03
N ALA A 145 8.60 13.14 0.75
CA ALA A 145 7.81 11.99 0.29
C ALA A 145 8.59 10.68 0.48
N VAL A 146 9.87 10.65 0.10
CA VAL A 146 10.74 9.48 0.34
C VAL A 146 10.95 9.23 1.83
N LYS A 147 10.96 10.29 2.67
CA LYS A 147 11.00 10.12 4.13
C LYS A 147 9.72 9.48 4.67
N ALA A 148 8.56 9.87 4.14
CA ALA A 148 7.28 9.29 4.50
C ALA A 148 7.22 7.80 4.11
N ASP A 149 7.73 7.44 2.92
CA ASP A 149 7.84 6.06 2.46
C ASP A 149 8.74 5.21 3.39
N GLY A 150 9.84 5.77 3.86
CA GLY A 150 10.68 5.14 4.88
C GLY A 150 9.94 4.81 6.19
N TRP A 151 9.06 5.70 6.67
CA TRP A 151 8.19 5.43 7.82
C TRP A 151 7.13 4.38 7.51
N HIS A 152 6.57 4.38 6.30
CA HIS A 152 5.63 3.37 5.85
C HIS A 152 6.26 1.97 5.88
N HIS A 153 7.41 1.78 5.25
CA HIS A 153 8.14 0.51 5.28
C HIS A 153 8.51 0.05 6.69
N ARG A 154 8.83 0.98 7.61
CA ARG A 154 9.09 0.63 9.00
C ARG A 154 7.82 0.15 9.72
N SER A 155 6.68 0.79 9.48
CA SER A 155 5.39 0.33 10.01
C SER A 155 5.05 -1.07 9.51
N ASP A 156 5.31 -1.36 8.23
CA ASP A 156 5.09 -2.69 7.64
C ASP A 156 6.03 -3.75 8.24
N ALA A 157 7.29 -3.38 8.52
CA ALA A 157 8.22 -4.28 9.21
C ALA A 157 7.71 -4.64 10.62
N LEU A 158 7.16 -3.66 11.34
CA LEU A 158 6.55 -3.89 12.65
C LEU A 158 5.29 -4.75 12.56
N SER A 159 4.42 -4.53 11.55
CA SER A 159 3.25 -5.38 11.30
C SER A 159 3.66 -6.83 11.00
N SER A 160 4.66 -7.04 10.14
CA SER A 160 5.20 -8.39 9.87
C SER A 160 5.85 -9.01 11.11
N LEU A 161 6.43 -8.21 12.02
CA LEU A 161 6.95 -8.71 13.30
C LEU A 161 5.82 -9.19 14.23
N VAL A 162 4.68 -8.51 14.24
CA VAL A 162 3.49 -8.96 14.99
C VAL A 162 2.95 -10.28 14.43
N VAL A 163 2.91 -10.42 13.10
CA VAL A 163 2.55 -11.69 12.45
C VAL A 163 3.54 -12.79 12.86
N LEU A 164 4.84 -12.51 12.83
CA LEU A 164 5.87 -13.46 13.25
C LEU A 164 5.68 -13.92 14.70
N ALA A 165 5.39 -12.98 15.60
CA ALA A 165 5.07 -13.33 16.99
C ALA A 165 3.83 -14.23 17.08
N GLY A 166 2.81 -13.96 16.26
CA GLY A 166 1.62 -14.81 16.16
C GLY A 166 1.92 -16.23 15.69
N LEU A 167 2.83 -16.40 14.71
CA LEU A 167 3.28 -17.71 14.26
C LEU A 167 3.91 -18.52 15.41
N PHE A 168 4.74 -17.89 16.26
CA PHE A 168 5.32 -18.54 17.42
C PHE A 168 4.30 -18.88 18.52
N LEU A 169 3.25 -18.09 18.65
CA LEU A 169 2.19 -18.30 19.64
C LEU A 169 1.12 -19.30 19.18
N SER A 170 0.98 -19.51 17.88
CA SER A 170 -0.06 -20.37 17.30
C SER A 170 -0.07 -21.82 17.82
N PRO A 171 1.06 -22.48 18.14
CA PRO A 171 1.03 -23.79 18.74
C PRO A 171 0.33 -23.86 20.12
N TYR A 172 0.29 -22.72 20.82
CA TYR A 172 -0.34 -22.59 22.15
C TYR A 172 -1.78 -22.08 22.07
N PHE A 173 -2.11 -21.30 21.03
CA PHE A 173 -3.38 -20.60 20.87
C PHE A 173 -3.92 -20.80 19.46
N TRP A 174 -4.74 -21.78 19.23
CA TRP A 174 -5.30 -22.15 17.93
C TRP A 174 -6.00 -21.01 17.18
N TRP A 175 -6.58 -20.04 17.91
CA TRP A 175 -7.34 -18.91 17.38
C TRP A 175 -6.48 -17.72 16.91
N ILE A 176 -5.18 -17.73 17.22
CA ILE A 176 -4.34 -16.53 17.04
C ILE A 176 -4.15 -16.15 15.57
N ASP A 177 -4.04 -17.13 14.68
CA ASP A 177 -3.96 -16.90 13.23
C ASP A 177 -5.21 -16.19 12.71
N SER A 178 -6.39 -16.67 13.10
CA SER A 178 -7.66 -16.06 12.70
C SER A 178 -7.83 -14.65 13.27
N ALA A 179 -7.40 -14.42 14.53
CA ALA A 179 -7.45 -13.10 15.13
C ALA A 179 -6.53 -12.10 14.41
N LEU A 180 -5.29 -12.51 14.10
CA LEU A 180 -4.37 -11.69 13.30
C LEU A 180 -4.88 -11.47 11.89
N GLY A 181 -5.44 -12.49 11.24
CA GLY A 181 -6.08 -12.36 9.94
C GLY A 181 -7.20 -11.32 9.94
N MET A 182 -8.04 -11.28 10.97
CA MET A 182 -9.06 -10.24 11.12
C MET A 182 -8.46 -8.84 11.30
N VAL A 183 -7.43 -8.70 12.13
CA VAL A 183 -6.77 -7.40 12.33
C VAL A 183 -6.18 -6.88 11.02
N ILE A 184 -5.47 -7.73 10.28
CA ILE A 184 -4.86 -7.35 8.99
C ILE A 184 -5.95 -7.03 7.96
N SER A 185 -7.06 -7.78 7.94
CA SER A 185 -8.20 -7.48 7.07
C SER A 185 -8.81 -6.11 7.36
N LEU A 186 -8.91 -5.72 8.64
CA LEU A 186 -9.35 -4.37 9.02
C LEU A 186 -8.36 -3.30 8.57
N MET A 187 -7.05 -3.59 8.57
CA MET A 187 -6.04 -2.67 8.00
C MET A 187 -6.22 -2.53 6.48
N LEU A 188 -6.55 -3.61 5.74
CA LEU A 188 -6.88 -3.53 4.32
C LEU A 188 -8.12 -2.66 4.06
N PHE A 189 -9.17 -2.78 4.89
CA PHE A 189 -10.34 -1.89 4.80
C PHE A 189 -9.99 -0.43 5.05
N TYR A 190 -9.15 -0.18 6.04
CA TYR A 190 -8.70 1.18 6.33
C TYR A 190 -7.91 1.78 5.17
N ALA A 191 -7.01 1.00 4.56
CA ALA A 191 -6.27 1.41 3.36
C ALA A 191 -7.22 1.66 2.17
N ALA A 192 -8.14 0.75 1.89
CA ALA A 192 -9.15 0.90 0.85
C ALA A 192 -10.01 2.16 1.05
N TYR A 193 -10.46 2.42 2.28
CA TYR A 193 -11.21 3.62 2.62
C TYR A 193 -10.40 4.90 2.35
N GLY A 194 -9.12 4.92 2.72
CA GLY A 194 -8.21 6.05 2.46
C GLY A 194 -8.11 6.35 0.97
N ILE A 195 -7.89 5.31 0.14
CA ILE A 195 -7.80 5.44 -1.32
C ILE A 195 -9.13 5.94 -1.91
N ILE A 196 -10.27 5.37 -1.48
CA ILE A 196 -11.61 5.79 -1.94
C ILE A 196 -11.84 7.25 -1.61
N ARG A 197 -11.59 7.65 -0.37
CA ARG A 197 -11.78 9.03 0.09
C ARG A 197 -10.95 10.02 -0.72
N GLU A 198 -9.67 9.73 -0.93
CA GLU A 198 -8.77 10.58 -1.72
C GLU A 198 -9.23 10.68 -3.19
N ALA A 199 -9.55 9.55 -3.82
CA ALA A 199 -10.01 9.52 -5.21
C ALA A 199 -11.33 10.28 -5.39
N VAL A 200 -12.29 10.10 -4.47
CA VAL A 200 -13.59 10.81 -4.50
C VAL A 200 -13.39 12.31 -4.32
N ASN A 201 -12.56 12.75 -3.36
CA ASN A 201 -12.28 14.17 -3.15
C ASN A 201 -11.69 14.81 -4.40
N LYS A 202 -10.71 14.16 -5.03
CA LYS A 202 -10.13 14.64 -6.30
C LYS A 202 -11.13 14.68 -7.46
N ILE A 203 -12.07 13.73 -7.54
CA ILE A 203 -13.13 13.71 -8.57
C ILE A 203 -14.12 14.86 -8.35
N LEU A 204 -14.49 15.13 -7.10
CA LEU A 204 -15.43 16.20 -6.72
C LEU A 204 -14.80 17.61 -6.84
N GLY A 205 -13.49 17.71 -6.93
CA GLY A 205 -12.77 18.98 -6.96
C GLY A 205 -12.43 19.44 -5.54
N GLU A 206 -11.33 18.92 -5.00
CA GLU A 206 -10.79 19.37 -3.72
C GLU A 206 -10.29 20.81 -3.81
N THR A 207 -10.51 21.59 -2.76
CA THR A 207 -9.98 22.95 -2.67
C THR A 207 -8.45 22.93 -2.77
N PRO A 208 -7.82 23.75 -3.62
CA PRO A 208 -6.36 23.84 -3.69
C PRO A 208 -5.76 24.17 -2.32
N SER A 209 -4.52 23.74 -2.09
CA SER A 209 -3.80 24.12 -0.87
C SER A 209 -3.67 25.64 -0.76
N GLU A 210 -3.64 26.18 0.46
CA GLU A 210 -3.46 27.61 0.68
C GLU A 210 -2.20 28.18 0.00
N GLU A 211 -1.18 27.33 -0.19
CA GLU A 211 0.06 27.70 -0.86
C GLU A 211 -0.18 27.99 -2.35
N VAL A 212 -0.92 27.10 -3.04
CA VAL A 212 -1.31 27.27 -4.44
C VAL A 212 -2.24 28.48 -4.61
N VAL A 213 -3.19 28.68 -3.68
CA VAL A 213 -4.07 29.84 -3.71
C VAL A 213 -3.26 31.14 -3.61
N ARG A 214 -2.33 31.22 -2.65
CA ARG A 214 -1.44 32.40 -2.49
C ARG A 214 -0.55 32.64 -3.70
N GLU A 215 -0.03 31.56 -4.30
CA GLU A 215 0.80 31.66 -5.52
C GLU A 215 -0.03 32.22 -6.67
N VAL A 216 -1.23 31.71 -6.91
CA VAL A 216 -2.15 32.22 -7.95
C VAL A 216 -2.54 33.68 -7.66
N GLU A 217 -2.87 34.02 -6.41
CA GLU A 217 -3.16 35.43 -6.04
C GLU A 217 -1.96 36.37 -6.29
N SER A 218 -0.74 35.92 -6.01
CA SER A 218 0.46 36.69 -6.24
C SER A 218 0.69 36.94 -7.72
N ILE A 219 0.47 35.94 -8.58
CA ILE A 219 0.59 36.05 -10.03
C ILE A 219 -0.47 37.02 -10.57
N VAL A 220 -1.74 36.83 -10.15
CA VAL A 220 -2.83 37.71 -10.58
C VAL A 220 -2.56 39.17 -10.19
N LYS A 221 -2.11 39.46 -8.96
CA LYS A 221 -1.74 40.79 -8.52
C LYS A 221 -0.58 41.39 -9.33
N SER A 222 0.41 40.58 -9.69
CA SER A 222 1.55 41.03 -10.48
C SER A 222 1.18 41.38 -11.92
N GLU A 223 0.20 40.69 -12.50
CA GLU A 223 -0.23 40.89 -13.91
C GLU A 223 -1.32 41.99 -14.05
N MET A 224 -2.19 42.13 -13.03
CA MET A 224 -3.32 43.08 -13.11
C MET A 224 -2.94 44.48 -12.64
N GLY A 225 -1.78 44.70 -12.01
CA GLY A 225 -1.39 45.99 -11.38
C GLY A 225 -2.35 46.38 -10.25
N ASP A 226 -1.83 47.06 -9.22
CA ASP A 226 -2.68 47.58 -8.12
C ASP A 226 -3.82 48.48 -8.64
#